data_34fd6ca69a494b8f1e33f0a2ceac5617
#
_entry.id   34fd6ca69a494b8f1e33f0a2ceac5617
#
_cell.length_a   1.000
_cell.length_b   1.000
_cell.length_c   1.000
_cell.angle_alpha   90.00
_cell.angle_beta   90.00
_cell.angle_gamma   90.00
#
_symmetry.space_group_name_H-M   'P 1'
#
loop_
_entity.id
_entity.type
_entity.pdbx_description
1 polymer ?
#
loop_
_entity_poly.entity_id
_entity_poly.type
_entity_poly.pdbx_seq_one_letter_code
_entity_poly.pdbx_strand_id
1 'polypeptide(L)'
;MGESDRYYDYKIKSQRFAFGQPGNTVMWLFVLNVIFFLILLTIKTSIEVNDNSSALFYTDVAPWFQLPADIIKLASRPWAFFVFMFSEVEIFRGISNMLWLWAFGSILQNLTGNKKLIPVYLYGGFTAAVFFIAASNLIPSNKAAIETASLMGANASIMAI
;
A
#
# COMPACT_ATOMS: atom_id res chain seq x y z
N MET A 1 -35.24 -30.20 -36.62
CA MET A 1 -34.50 -29.00 -36.19
C MET A 1 -33.79 -29.36 -34.92
N GLY A 2 -32.48 -29.62 -35.05
CA GLY A 2 -31.69 -30.26 -34.02
C GLY A 2 -31.27 -29.33 -32.91
N GLU A 3 -31.31 -29.86 -31.71
CA GLU A 3 -30.93 -29.26 -30.43
C GLU A 3 -29.41 -29.09 -30.25
N SER A 4 -28.64 -29.25 -31.32
CA SER A 4 -27.16 -29.25 -31.32
C SER A 4 -26.51 -27.89 -31.47
N ASP A 5 -27.25 -26.79 -31.63
CA ASP A 5 -26.71 -25.46 -31.86
C ASP A 5 -26.62 -24.59 -30.59
N ARG A 6 -26.81 -25.17 -29.40
CA ARG A 6 -26.71 -24.46 -28.12
C ARG A 6 -25.43 -24.72 -27.35
N TYR A 7 -24.42 -25.29 -27.93
CA TYR A 7 -23.07 -25.24 -27.36
C TYR A 7 -22.51 -23.86 -27.60
N TYR A 8 -22.95 -22.86 -26.82
CA TYR A 8 -22.15 -21.68 -26.59
C TYR A 8 -20.84 -22.16 -26.01
N ASP A 9 -19.84 -22.07 -26.84
CA ASP A 9 -18.44 -22.27 -26.48
C ASP A 9 -18.09 -21.25 -25.38
N TYR A 10 -18.40 -21.61 -24.13
CA TYR A 10 -17.87 -20.94 -22.96
C TYR A 10 -16.36 -21.23 -22.96
N LYS A 11 -15.64 -20.57 -23.84
CA LYS A 11 -14.22 -20.37 -23.67
C LYS A 11 -14.04 -19.57 -22.39
N ILE A 12 -14.00 -20.29 -21.28
CA ILE A 12 -13.36 -19.80 -20.06
C ILE A 12 -11.96 -19.42 -20.54
N LYS A 13 -11.75 -18.13 -20.86
CA LYS A 13 -10.42 -17.58 -20.97
C LYS A 13 -9.83 -17.79 -19.60
N SER A 14 -9.17 -18.94 -19.40
CA SER A 14 -8.25 -19.10 -18.29
C SER A 14 -7.24 -17.95 -18.47
N GLN A 15 -7.41 -16.90 -17.71
CA GLN A 15 -6.44 -15.83 -17.64
C GLN A 15 -5.20 -16.48 -17.01
N ARG A 16 -4.33 -16.99 -17.88
CA ARG A 16 -3.02 -17.47 -17.48
C ARG A 16 -2.36 -16.25 -16.83
N PHE A 17 -1.88 -16.44 -15.61
CA PHE A 17 -1.08 -15.46 -14.89
C PHE A 17 0.21 -15.21 -15.72
N ALA A 18 0.11 -14.40 -16.74
CA ALA A 18 1.24 -14.03 -17.58
C ALA A 18 1.76 -12.70 -17.04
N PHE A 19 2.92 -12.77 -16.41
CA PHE A 19 3.77 -11.63 -16.16
C PHE A 19 3.92 -10.86 -17.48
N GLY A 20 3.43 -9.62 -17.54
CA GLY A 20 3.64 -8.76 -18.72
C GLY A 20 2.46 -8.63 -19.70
N GLN A 21 1.25 -9.10 -19.38
CA GLN A 21 0.08 -8.75 -20.21
C GLN A 21 -0.24 -7.25 -20.05
N PRO A 22 -0.44 -6.50 -21.16
CA PRO A 22 -0.89 -5.12 -21.11
C PRO A 22 -2.25 -5.07 -20.41
N GLY A 23 -2.30 -4.36 -19.27
CA GLY A 23 -3.51 -4.20 -18.45
C GLY A 23 -3.52 -4.94 -17.10
N ASN A 24 -2.43 -5.57 -16.67
CA ASN A 24 -2.36 -6.20 -15.36
C ASN A 24 -2.08 -5.14 -14.26
N THR A 25 -3.14 -4.55 -13.73
CA THR A 25 -3.06 -3.47 -12.72
C THR A 25 -2.49 -3.96 -11.39
N VAL A 26 -2.78 -5.23 -11.00
CA VAL A 26 -2.18 -5.84 -9.79
C VAL A 26 -0.66 -5.82 -9.89
N MET A 27 -0.13 -6.19 -11.06
CA MET A 27 1.31 -6.24 -11.29
C MET A 27 1.96 -4.86 -11.16
N TRP A 28 1.32 -3.81 -11.68
CA TRP A 28 1.82 -2.44 -11.54
C TRP A 28 1.85 -1.98 -10.08
N LEU A 29 0.77 -2.23 -9.33
CA LEU A 29 0.73 -1.91 -7.90
C LEU A 29 1.77 -2.73 -7.11
N PHE A 30 1.91 -4.01 -7.44
CA PHE A 30 2.91 -4.87 -6.82
C PHE A 30 4.33 -4.35 -7.05
N VAL A 31 4.70 -4.07 -8.30
CA VAL A 31 6.02 -3.54 -8.65
C VAL A 31 6.28 -2.20 -7.96
N LEU A 32 5.30 -1.32 -7.92
CA LEU A 32 5.42 -0.02 -7.25
C LEU A 32 5.73 -0.20 -5.75
N ASN A 33 4.96 -1.05 -5.05
CA ASN A 33 5.18 -1.34 -3.63
C ASN A 33 6.56 -1.98 -3.39
N VAL A 34 6.99 -2.92 -4.27
CA VAL A 34 8.31 -3.55 -4.17
C VAL A 34 9.43 -2.52 -4.34
N ILE A 35 9.31 -1.61 -5.30
CA ILE A 35 10.31 -0.56 -5.54
C ILE A 35 10.44 0.34 -4.30
N PHE A 36 9.32 0.84 -3.77
CA PHE A 36 9.34 1.67 -2.57
C PHE A 36 9.95 0.93 -1.37
N PHE A 37 9.54 -0.33 -1.18
CA PHE A 37 10.08 -1.18 -0.12
C PHE A 37 11.60 -1.36 -0.23
N LEU A 38 12.10 -1.69 -1.43
CA LEU A 38 13.54 -1.87 -1.64
C LEU A 38 14.34 -0.59 -1.44
N ILE A 39 13.82 0.55 -1.90
CA ILE A 39 14.46 1.85 -1.69
C ILE A 39 14.57 2.16 -0.19
N LEU A 40 13.47 2.06 0.55
CA LEU A 40 13.46 2.37 1.97
C LEU A 40 14.30 1.38 2.79
N LEU A 41 14.26 0.09 2.44
CA LEU A 41 15.08 -0.93 3.06
C LEU A 41 16.58 -0.68 2.83
N THR A 42 16.97 -0.30 1.61
CA THR A 42 18.36 0.00 1.27
C THR A 42 18.85 1.24 2.05
N ILE A 43 18.04 2.30 2.13
CA ILE A 43 18.39 3.49 2.92
C ILE A 43 18.54 3.13 4.40
N LYS A 44 17.58 2.38 4.95
CA LYS A 44 17.61 1.94 6.35
C LYS A 44 18.86 1.13 6.65
N THR A 45 19.15 0.08 5.87
CA THR A 45 20.33 -0.76 6.05
C THR A 45 21.62 0.00 5.87
N SER A 46 21.70 0.95 4.94
CA SER A 46 22.89 1.79 4.77
C SER A 46 23.18 2.65 6.00
N ILE A 47 22.15 3.22 6.63
CA ILE A 47 22.30 4.00 7.86
C ILE A 47 22.69 3.08 9.02
N GLU A 48 22.02 1.93 9.16
CA GLU A 48 22.33 0.96 10.24
C GLU A 48 23.77 0.44 10.18
N VAL A 49 24.31 0.23 8.98
CA VAL A 49 25.71 -0.21 8.81
C VAL A 49 26.71 0.88 9.16
N ASN A 50 26.41 2.16 8.83
CA ASN A 50 27.33 3.27 9.09
C ASN A 50 27.33 3.71 10.55
N ASP A 51 26.16 3.78 11.19
CA ASP A 51 25.98 4.37 12.51
C ASP A 51 25.71 3.37 13.63
N ASN A 52 25.72 2.07 13.31
CA ASN A 52 25.34 0.95 14.21
C ASN A 52 23.97 1.17 14.92
N SER A 53 23.10 2.00 14.36
CA SER A 53 21.79 2.33 14.93
C SER A 53 20.77 2.65 13.85
N SER A 54 19.57 2.08 14.00
CA SER A 54 18.43 2.45 13.16
C SER A 54 17.77 3.77 13.58
N ALA A 55 18.20 4.38 14.69
CA ALA A 55 17.57 5.59 15.24
C ALA A 55 17.56 6.75 14.24
N LEU A 56 18.68 7.01 13.55
CA LEU A 56 18.78 8.08 12.55
C LEU A 56 17.80 7.87 11.38
N PHE A 57 17.57 6.64 10.96
CA PHE A 57 16.56 6.38 9.94
C PHE A 57 15.17 6.84 10.39
N TYR A 58 14.77 6.51 11.63
CA TYR A 58 13.44 6.84 12.14
C TYR A 58 13.30 8.33 12.50
N THR A 59 14.39 9.06 12.80
CA THR A 59 14.35 10.51 13.10
C THR A 59 14.38 11.36 11.85
N ASP A 60 15.20 11.02 10.87
CA ASP A 60 15.53 11.90 9.75
C ASP A 60 14.86 11.49 8.44
N VAL A 61 14.77 10.19 8.16
CA VAL A 61 14.26 9.67 6.89
C VAL A 61 12.79 9.28 6.97
N ALA A 62 12.42 8.45 7.93
CA ALA A 62 11.07 7.90 8.05
C ALA A 62 9.97 8.98 8.11
N PRO A 63 10.14 10.15 8.76
CA PRO A 63 9.12 11.19 8.83
C PRO A 63 8.73 11.78 7.46
N TRP A 64 9.54 11.59 6.42
CA TRP A 64 9.22 12.04 5.06
C TRP A 64 8.26 11.10 4.33
N PHE A 65 8.18 9.85 4.78
CA PHE A 65 7.40 8.77 4.18
C PHE A 65 6.23 8.31 5.05
N GLN A 66 6.15 8.81 6.28
CA GLN A 66 5.08 8.50 7.23
C GLN A 66 4.01 9.58 7.21
N LEU A 67 2.75 9.18 7.43
CA LEU A 67 1.64 10.10 7.65
C LEU A 67 1.65 10.56 9.12
N PRO A 68 1.93 11.83 9.42
CA PRO A 68 1.86 12.34 10.79
C PRO A 68 0.42 12.50 11.26
N ALA A 69 0.17 12.25 12.55
CA ALA A 69 -1.12 12.55 13.18
C ALA A 69 -1.36 14.05 13.39
N ASP A 70 -0.28 14.82 13.48
CA ASP A 70 -0.30 16.27 13.63
C ASP A 70 -0.63 16.95 12.29
N ILE A 71 -1.75 17.69 12.27
CA ILE A 71 -2.24 18.40 11.08
C ILE A 71 -1.25 19.48 10.62
N ILE A 72 -0.52 20.11 11.52
CA ILE A 72 0.46 21.17 11.19
C ILE A 72 1.65 20.51 10.45
N LYS A 73 2.14 19.39 10.95
CA LYS A 73 3.20 18.63 10.28
C LYS A 73 2.74 18.09 8.93
N LEU A 74 1.48 17.65 8.82
CA LEU A 74 0.90 17.20 7.57
C LEU A 74 0.81 18.33 6.54
N ALA A 75 0.41 19.53 6.97
CA ALA A 75 0.35 20.71 6.09
C ALA A 75 1.73 21.08 5.52
N SER A 76 2.80 20.85 6.29
CA SER A 76 4.18 21.07 5.81
C SER A 76 4.67 19.97 4.85
N ARG A 77 4.05 18.78 4.85
CA ARG A 77 4.44 17.61 4.05
C ARG A 77 3.21 16.92 3.41
N PRO A 78 2.48 17.60 2.52
CA PRO A 78 1.23 17.09 1.95
C PRO A 78 1.39 15.81 1.15
N TRP A 79 2.58 15.56 0.57
CA TRP A 79 2.88 14.31 -0.15
C TRP A 79 2.84 13.06 0.76
N ALA A 80 3.06 13.23 2.07
CA ALA A 80 2.99 12.13 3.03
C ALA A 80 1.63 11.42 3.00
N PHE A 81 0.55 12.15 2.66
CA PHE A 81 -0.81 11.63 2.52
C PHE A 81 -0.95 10.59 1.38
N PHE A 82 -0.04 10.60 0.41
CA PHE A 82 -0.01 9.63 -0.69
C PHE A 82 1.09 8.58 -0.50
N VAL A 83 2.27 9.03 -0.06
CA VAL A 83 3.46 8.20 -0.02
C VAL A 83 3.38 7.12 1.06
N PHE A 84 2.72 7.39 2.21
CA PHE A 84 2.63 6.41 3.29
C PHE A 84 1.99 5.09 2.85
N MET A 85 1.09 5.11 1.84
CA MET A 85 0.40 3.93 1.31
C MET A 85 1.33 2.92 0.65
N PHE A 86 2.52 3.37 0.22
CA PHE A 86 3.54 2.54 -0.44
C PHE A 86 4.75 2.30 0.45
N SER A 87 4.82 3.01 1.59
CA SER A 87 5.99 3.00 2.46
C SER A 87 5.94 1.83 3.43
N GLU A 88 6.92 0.96 3.36
CA GLU A 88 7.11 -0.14 4.31
C GLU A 88 8.61 -0.38 4.50
N VAL A 89 9.03 -0.65 5.73
CA VAL A 89 10.45 -0.88 6.07
C VAL A 89 10.68 -2.17 6.84
N GLU A 90 9.62 -2.82 7.31
CA GLU A 90 9.72 -4.09 7.99
C GLU A 90 9.62 -5.24 6.99
N ILE A 91 10.64 -6.09 6.95
CA ILE A 91 10.77 -7.17 5.96
C ILE A 91 9.55 -8.11 6.02
N PHE A 92 9.19 -8.57 7.22
CA PHE A 92 8.08 -9.50 7.38
C PHE A 92 6.74 -8.88 6.97
N ARG A 93 6.51 -7.62 7.35
CA ARG A 93 5.30 -6.87 6.99
C ARG A 93 5.27 -6.59 5.48
N GLY A 94 6.40 -6.20 4.89
CA GLY A 94 6.51 -5.98 3.44
C GLY A 94 6.19 -7.23 2.62
N ILE A 95 6.76 -8.38 2.99
CA ILE A 95 6.48 -9.66 2.32
C ILE A 95 4.99 -10.04 2.47
N SER A 96 4.44 -9.92 3.68
CA SER A 96 3.02 -10.20 3.93
C SER A 96 2.11 -9.30 3.11
N ASN A 97 2.41 -7.99 3.04
CA ASN A 97 1.67 -7.02 2.25
C ASN A 97 1.66 -7.37 0.76
N MET A 98 2.81 -7.78 0.24
CA MET A 98 2.93 -8.17 -1.17
C MET A 98 2.15 -9.45 -1.47
N LEU A 99 2.16 -10.42 -0.54
CA LEU A 99 1.40 -11.66 -0.67
C LEU A 99 -0.11 -11.38 -0.68
N TRP A 100 -0.59 -10.55 0.26
CA TRP A 100 -1.99 -10.16 0.33
C TRP A 100 -2.42 -9.35 -0.89
N LEU A 101 -1.62 -8.39 -1.32
CA LEU A 101 -1.89 -7.59 -2.53
C LEU A 101 -2.01 -8.49 -3.76
N TRP A 102 -1.11 -9.45 -3.90
CA TRP A 102 -1.16 -10.40 -5.01
C TRP A 102 -2.41 -11.29 -4.94
N ALA A 103 -2.72 -11.87 -3.77
CA ALA A 103 -3.84 -12.78 -3.60
C ALA A 103 -5.18 -12.08 -3.82
N PHE A 104 -5.47 -11.04 -3.03
CA PHE A 104 -6.76 -10.33 -3.11
C PHE A 104 -6.84 -9.44 -4.35
N GLY A 105 -5.77 -8.77 -4.73
CA GLY A 105 -5.73 -7.97 -5.94
C GLY A 105 -6.03 -8.77 -7.19
N SER A 106 -5.52 -9.99 -7.30
CA SER A 106 -5.82 -10.86 -8.43
C SER A 106 -7.30 -11.32 -8.45
N ILE A 107 -7.87 -11.61 -7.28
CA ILE A 107 -9.29 -11.95 -7.16
C ILE A 107 -10.16 -10.76 -7.56
N LEU A 108 -9.90 -9.59 -7.00
CA LEU A 108 -10.67 -8.39 -7.30
C LEU A 108 -10.54 -8.00 -8.78
N GLN A 109 -9.34 -8.09 -9.34
CA GLN A 109 -9.09 -7.81 -10.76
C GLN A 109 -9.90 -8.75 -11.67
N ASN A 110 -10.00 -10.03 -11.31
CA ASN A 110 -10.80 -11.02 -12.07
C ASN A 110 -12.30 -10.75 -11.97
N LEU A 111 -12.79 -10.28 -10.81
CA LEU A 111 -14.21 -10.02 -10.58
C LEU A 111 -14.68 -8.68 -11.16
N THR A 112 -13.88 -7.63 -11.02
CA THR A 112 -14.31 -6.25 -11.30
C THR A 112 -13.57 -5.59 -12.48
N GLY A 113 -12.55 -6.27 -13.01
CA GLY A 113 -11.69 -5.78 -14.08
C GLY A 113 -10.59 -4.83 -13.59
N ASN A 114 -9.64 -4.59 -14.49
CA ASN A 114 -8.40 -3.86 -14.20
C ASN A 114 -8.61 -2.42 -13.71
N LYS A 115 -9.69 -1.76 -14.15
CA LYS A 115 -9.89 -0.31 -13.92
C LYS A 115 -10.27 0.04 -12.49
N LYS A 116 -10.81 -0.91 -11.71
CA LYS A 116 -11.32 -0.64 -10.37
C LYS A 116 -10.31 -0.84 -9.25
N LEU A 117 -9.22 -1.56 -9.51
CA LEU A 117 -8.24 -1.91 -8.49
C LEU A 117 -7.50 -0.70 -7.92
N ILE A 118 -7.00 0.21 -8.78
CA ILE A 118 -6.30 1.43 -8.34
C ILE A 118 -7.21 2.34 -7.50
N PRO A 119 -8.45 2.67 -7.94
CA PRO A 119 -9.37 3.43 -7.10
C PRO A 119 -9.62 2.79 -5.74
N VAL A 120 -9.85 1.48 -5.66
CA VAL A 120 -10.10 0.79 -4.39
C VAL A 120 -8.89 0.89 -3.47
N TYR A 121 -7.68 0.64 -3.99
CA TYR A 121 -6.43 0.78 -3.24
C TYR A 121 -6.25 2.19 -2.68
N LEU A 122 -6.46 3.22 -3.51
CA LEU A 122 -6.32 4.61 -3.08
C LEU A 122 -7.40 5.02 -2.07
N TYR A 123 -8.66 4.66 -2.30
CA TYR A 123 -9.74 4.96 -1.37
C TYR A 123 -9.52 4.28 -0.02
N GLY A 124 -9.04 3.04 0.01
CA GLY A 124 -8.68 2.34 1.24
C GLY A 124 -7.62 3.09 2.04
N GLY A 125 -6.55 3.50 1.38
CA GLY A 125 -5.49 4.29 2.00
C GLY A 125 -5.96 5.66 2.47
N PHE A 126 -6.75 6.38 1.67
CA PHE A 126 -7.30 7.69 2.06
C PHE A 126 -8.25 7.57 3.26
N THR A 127 -9.13 6.58 3.25
CA THR A 127 -10.04 6.34 4.38
C THR A 127 -9.25 6.06 5.66
N ALA A 128 -8.21 5.23 5.57
CA ALA A 128 -7.33 4.94 6.70
C ALA A 128 -6.59 6.18 7.20
N ALA A 129 -6.08 7.02 6.28
CA ALA A 129 -5.42 8.28 6.63
C ALA A 129 -6.35 9.22 7.39
N VAL A 130 -7.56 9.43 6.85
CA VAL A 130 -8.57 10.29 7.49
C VAL A 130 -8.96 9.74 8.86
N PHE A 131 -9.21 8.42 8.94
CA PHE A 131 -9.57 7.79 10.21
C PHE A 131 -8.44 7.86 11.24
N PHE A 132 -7.19 7.65 10.82
CA PHE A 132 -6.03 7.77 11.70
C PHE A 132 -5.87 9.18 12.25
N ILE A 133 -5.95 10.21 11.40
CA ILE A 133 -5.86 11.61 11.82
C ILE A 133 -7.02 11.95 12.75
N ALA A 134 -8.25 11.58 12.39
CA ALA A 134 -9.43 11.84 13.21
C ALA A 134 -9.34 11.14 14.58
N ALA A 135 -9.00 9.85 14.61
CA ALA A 135 -8.87 9.09 15.85
C ALA A 135 -7.77 9.66 16.76
N SER A 136 -6.62 10.01 16.19
CA SER A 136 -5.50 10.58 16.96
C SER A 136 -5.83 11.95 17.56
N ASN A 137 -6.65 12.76 16.90
CA ASN A 137 -6.99 14.10 17.38
C ASN A 137 -8.27 14.15 18.21
N LEU A 138 -9.21 13.21 18.04
CA LEU A 138 -10.46 13.17 18.80
C LEU A 138 -10.34 12.40 20.11
N ILE A 139 -9.49 11.39 20.17
CA ILE A 139 -9.26 10.66 21.41
C ILE A 139 -8.32 11.51 22.28
N PRO A 140 -8.70 11.82 23.53
CA PRO A 140 -7.89 12.65 24.42
C PRO A 140 -6.60 11.89 24.79
N SER A 141 -5.59 12.10 23.99
CA SER A 141 -4.22 11.62 24.20
C SER A 141 -3.35 12.80 24.60
N ASN A 142 -2.24 12.53 25.32
CA ASN A 142 -1.25 13.56 25.59
C ASN A 142 -0.80 14.21 24.28
N LYS A 143 -0.66 15.54 24.25
CA LYS A 143 -0.16 16.28 23.06
C LYS A 143 1.15 15.68 22.52
N ALA A 144 2.04 15.25 23.41
CA ALA A 144 3.29 14.58 23.05
C ALA A 144 3.05 13.26 22.25
N ALA A 145 1.99 12.53 22.54
CA ALA A 145 1.64 11.31 21.79
C ALA A 145 1.17 11.64 20.37
N ILE A 146 0.44 12.73 20.17
CA ILE A 146 -0.02 13.18 18.84
C ILE A 146 1.16 13.65 18.00
N GLU A 147 2.11 14.37 18.61
CA GLU A 147 3.31 14.87 17.94
C GLU A 147 4.25 13.76 17.44
N THR A 148 4.24 12.62 18.12
CA THR A 148 5.08 11.45 17.79
C THR A 148 4.35 10.38 17.00
N ALA A 149 3.00 10.38 17.01
CA ALA A 149 2.22 9.38 16.30
C ALA A 149 2.34 9.56 14.78
N SER A 150 2.63 8.46 14.11
CA SER A 150 2.70 8.42 12.65
C SER A 150 2.22 7.07 12.13
N LEU A 151 1.63 7.08 10.93
CA LEU A 151 1.18 5.89 10.23
C LEU A 151 2.09 5.61 9.05
N MET A 152 2.58 4.40 8.95
CA MET A 152 3.39 3.92 7.84
C MET A 152 2.91 2.53 7.43
N GLY A 153 2.80 2.29 6.14
CA GLY A 153 2.51 0.97 5.62
C GLY A 153 1.35 0.92 4.63
N ALA A 154 1.47 0.02 3.67
CA ALA A 154 0.47 -0.24 2.65
C ALA A 154 -0.74 -1.06 3.15
N ASN A 155 -0.71 -1.55 4.39
CA ASN A 155 -1.70 -2.48 4.95
C ASN A 155 -3.14 -2.04 4.73
N ALA A 156 -3.45 -0.78 5.03
CA ALA A 156 -4.81 -0.28 4.95
C ALA A 156 -5.34 -0.23 3.50
N SER A 157 -4.48 0.14 2.56
CA SER A 157 -4.81 0.16 1.13
C SER A 157 -5.00 -1.26 0.58
N ILE A 158 -4.20 -2.21 1.05
CA ILE A 158 -4.26 -3.62 0.63
C ILE A 158 -5.48 -4.31 1.22
N MET A 159 -5.82 -4.04 2.48
CA MET A 159 -7.01 -4.61 3.13
C MET A 159 -8.33 -4.08 2.58
N ALA A 160 -8.33 -3.00 1.81
CA ALA A 160 -9.51 -2.48 1.11
C ALA A 160 -9.80 -3.23 -0.20
N ILE A 161 -8.83 -3.98 -0.72
CA ILE A 161 -8.95 -4.80 -1.93
C ILE A 161 -9.64 -6.13 -1.62
#